data_8a69d6956b57bafeda282b7420baeef4
#
_entry.id   8a69d6956b57bafeda282b7420baeef4
#
_cell.length_a   1.000
_cell.length_b   1.000
_cell.length_c   1.000
_cell.angle_alpha   90.00
_cell.angle_beta   90.00
_cell.angle_gamma   90.00
#
_symmetry.space_group_name_H-M   'P 1'
#
loop_
_entity.id
_entity.type
_entity.pdbx_description
1 polymer ?
#
loop_
_entity_poly.entity_id
_entity_poly.type
_entity_poly.pdbx_seq_one_letter_code
_entity_poly.pdbx_strand_id
1 'polypeptide(L)'
;MITGNKGEWSEAYVLLRLLAQGRIYAANENLEQIDDMYFPILKILREESKDKKGEYSIKPFEKRVEVYINGNLLHAFPQEQFSFEADFLYKKIVEGGNRAFAIQRSDDFLRVIGC
;
A
#
# COMPACT_ATOMS: atom_id res chain seq x y z
N MET A 1 3.11 -4.92 -17.86
CA MET A 1 2.52 -3.72 -17.24
C MET A 1 1.13 -4.06 -16.72
N ILE A 2 0.83 -3.64 -15.50
CA ILE A 2 -0.51 -3.80 -14.94
C ILE A 2 -1.41 -2.71 -15.50
N THR A 3 -2.57 -3.10 -16.03
CA THR A 3 -3.65 -2.17 -16.34
C THR A 3 -4.82 -2.53 -15.46
N GLY A 4 -5.40 -1.53 -14.81
CA GLY A 4 -6.50 -1.74 -13.90
C GLY A 4 -7.56 -0.68 -14.06
N ASN A 5 -8.78 -0.98 -13.59
CA ASN A 5 -9.83 0.01 -13.44
C ASN A 5 -9.63 0.78 -12.14
N LYS A 6 -10.48 1.76 -11.85
CA LYS A 6 -10.38 2.55 -10.62
C LYS A 6 -10.43 1.69 -9.36
N GLY A 7 -11.26 0.63 -9.35
CA GLY A 7 -11.35 -0.27 -8.20
C GLY A 7 -10.06 -1.00 -7.92
N GLU A 8 -9.44 -1.55 -8.94
CA GLU A 8 -8.17 -2.28 -8.81
C GLU A 8 -7.03 -1.37 -8.36
N TRP A 9 -6.91 -0.18 -8.95
CA TRP A 9 -5.91 0.80 -8.52
C TRP A 9 -6.18 1.30 -7.10
N SER A 10 -7.45 1.41 -6.70
CA SER A 10 -7.82 1.80 -5.34
C SER A 10 -7.39 0.76 -4.30
N GLU A 11 -7.45 -0.53 -4.62
CA GLU A 11 -6.93 -1.57 -3.74
C GLU A 11 -5.42 -1.41 -3.54
N ALA A 12 -4.68 -1.14 -4.61
CA ALA A 12 -3.25 -0.88 -4.52
C ALA A 12 -2.97 0.37 -3.67
N TYR A 13 -3.76 1.42 -3.86
CA TYR A 13 -3.65 2.65 -3.07
C TYR A 13 -3.84 2.37 -1.57
N VAL A 14 -4.83 1.58 -1.20
CA VAL A 14 -5.08 1.23 0.21
C VAL A 14 -3.85 0.56 0.81
N LEU A 15 -3.25 -0.39 0.12
CA LEU A 15 -2.02 -1.04 0.58
C LEU A 15 -0.92 -0.01 0.83
N LEU A 16 -0.63 0.85 -0.15
CA LEU A 16 0.42 1.85 -0.02
C LEU A 16 0.14 2.84 1.10
N ARG A 17 -1.12 3.26 1.26
CA ARG A 17 -1.52 4.20 2.32
C ARG A 17 -1.39 3.59 3.71
N LEU A 18 -1.81 2.34 3.89
CA LEU A 18 -1.68 1.64 5.17
C LEU A 18 -0.20 1.49 5.55
N LEU A 19 0.66 1.15 4.59
CA LEU A 19 2.10 1.04 4.83
C LEU A 19 2.72 2.40 5.16
N ALA A 20 2.26 3.46 4.50
CA ALA A 20 2.73 4.82 4.74
C ALA A 20 2.35 5.32 6.15
N GLN A 21 1.13 5.06 6.58
CA GLN A 21 0.62 5.53 7.87
C GLN A 21 1.00 4.62 9.02
N GLY A 22 1.06 3.32 8.79
CA GLY A 22 1.33 2.33 9.83
C GLY A 22 0.22 2.20 10.86
N ARG A 23 -0.99 2.61 10.54
CA ARG A 23 -2.14 2.55 11.45
C ARG A 23 -3.46 2.59 10.71
N ILE A 24 -4.50 2.06 11.35
CA ILE A 24 -5.88 2.15 10.90
C ILE A 24 -6.64 3.01 11.89
N TYR A 25 -7.28 4.07 11.42
CA TYR A 25 -8.07 4.96 12.26
C TYR A 25 -9.50 4.46 12.41
N ALA A 26 -10.07 4.65 13.60
CA ALA A 26 -11.50 4.44 13.81
C ALA A 26 -12.28 5.55 13.10
N ALA A 27 -13.53 5.26 12.76
CA ALA A 27 -14.45 6.22 12.17
C ALA A 27 -15.69 6.36 13.07
N ASN A 28 -16.29 7.56 13.07
CA ASN A 28 -17.56 7.78 13.78
C ASN A 28 -18.73 7.29 12.91
N GLU A 29 -19.98 7.48 13.39
CA GLU A 29 -21.17 7.06 12.65
C GLU A 29 -21.37 7.77 11.31
N ASN A 30 -20.73 8.91 11.10
CA ASN A 30 -20.76 9.64 9.82
C ASN A 30 -19.57 9.26 8.91
N LEU A 31 -18.81 8.23 9.25
CA LEU A 31 -17.61 7.75 8.55
C LEU A 31 -16.47 8.77 8.55
N GLU A 32 -16.46 9.68 9.51
CA GLU A 32 -15.37 10.63 9.69
C GLU A 32 -14.28 10.02 10.58
N GLN A 33 -13.03 10.25 10.22
CA GLN A 33 -11.89 9.72 10.94
C GLN A 33 -11.80 10.32 12.36
N ILE A 34 -11.59 9.46 13.35
CA ILE A 34 -11.32 9.88 14.72
C ILE A 34 -9.81 9.83 14.94
N ASP A 35 -9.15 11.00 14.97
CA ASP A 35 -7.69 11.10 14.92
C ASP A 35 -6.98 10.50 16.14
N ASP A 36 -7.62 10.49 17.30
CA ASP A 36 -7.05 9.96 18.55
C ASP A 36 -7.44 8.50 18.81
N MET A 37 -8.17 7.86 17.92
CA MET A 37 -8.55 6.45 18.02
C MET A 37 -8.01 5.67 16.82
N TYR A 38 -6.93 4.93 17.03
CA TYR A 38 -6.32 4.15 15.96
C TYR A 38 -5.72 2.85 16.49
N PHE A 39 -5.55 1.91 15.56
CA PHE A 39 -4.85 0.65 15.81
C PHE A 39 -3.53 0.67 15.02
N PRO A 40 -2.39 0.46 15.67
CA PRO A 40 -1.14 0.36 14.95
C PRO A 40 -1.10 -0.92 14.09
N ILE A 41 -0.54 -0.81 12.90
CA ILE A 41 -0.34 -1.94 12.00
C ILE A 41 1.11 -2.39 12.15
N LEU A 42 1.32 -3.64 12.55
CA LEU A 42 2.66 -4.21 12.67
C LEU A 42 3.05 -4.96 11.40
N LYS A 43 2.10 -5.62 10.77
CA LYS A 43 2.31 -6.42 9.57
C LYS A 43 1.11 -6.39 8.65
N ILE A 44 1.37 -6.50 7.35
CA ILE A 44 0.35 -6.82 6.36
C ILE A 44 0.82 -8.09 5.65
N LEU A 45 -0.06 -9.07 5.59
CA LEU A 45 0.20 -10.32 4.87
C LEU A 45 -0.58 -10.32 3.57
N ARG A 46 0.07 -10.73 2.50
CA ARG A 46 -0.54 -10.78 1.18
C ARG A 46 -0.23 -12.10 0.51
N GLU A 47 -1.25 -12.85 0.16
CA GLU A 47 -1.13 -14.09 -0.59
C GLU A 47 -1.59 -13.86 -2.03
N GLU A 48 -0.65 -13.81 -2.96
CA GLU A 48 -0.97 -13.63 -4.38
C GLU A 48 -1.25 -14.96 -5.07
N SER A 49 -0.60 -16.04 -4.60
CA SER A 49 -0.81 -17.40 -5.07
C SER A 49 -0.35 -18.35 -3.97
N LYS A 50 -0.56 -19.67 -4.18
CA LYS A 50 -0.06 -20.67 -3.23
C LYS A 50 1.45 -20.60 -3.05
N ASP A 51 2.16 -20.18 -4.09
CA ASP A 51 3.61 -20.17 -4.13
C ASP A 51 4.22 -18.81 -3.82
N LYS A 52 3.41 -17.76 -3.68
CA LYS A 52 3.91 -16.42 -3.43
C LYS A 52 3.15 -15.75 -2.28
N LYS A 53 3.84 -15.60 -1.16
CA LYS A 53 3.31 -14.93 0.04
C LYS A 53 4.18 -13.74 0.40
N GLY A 54 3.60 -12.55 0.38
CA GLY A 54 4.26 -11.32 0.77
C GLY A 54 3.98 -10.97 2.22
N GLU A 55 4.98 -10.45 2.91
CA GLU A 55 4.83 -9.91 4.23
C GLU A 55 5.46 -8.53 4.27
N TYR A 56 4.70 -7.55 4.75
CA TYR A 56 5.17 -6.18 4.93
C TYR A 56 5.22 -5.90 6.42
N SER A 57 6.44 -5.80 6.96
CA SER A 57 6.68 -5.58 8.38
C SER A 57 7.00 -4.11 8.62
N ILE A 58 6.17 -3.42 9.39
CA ILE A 58 6.32 -1.99 9.65
C ILE A 58 7.16 -1.81 10.90
N LYS A 59 8.25 -1.05 10.76
CA LYS A 59 9.17 -0.69 11.85
C LYS A 59 9.05 0.80 12.14
N PRO A 60 8.10 1.22 13.00
CA PRO A 60 7.76 2.64 13.15
C PRO A 60 8.90 3.49 13.74
N PHE A 61 9.68 2.96 14.68
CA PHE A 61 10.79 3.70 15.27
C PHE A 61 11.92 3.94 14.28
N GLU A 62 12.09 3.03 13.34
CA GLU A 62 13.13 3.10 12.31
C GLU A 62 12.61 3.75 11.04
N LYS A 63 11.32 4.03 10.99
CA LYS A 63 10.61 4.65 9.86
C LYS A 63 10.85 3.91 8.54
N ARG A 64 10.77 2.57 8.59
CA ARG A 64 10.96 1.72 7.42
C ARG A 64 9.93 0.60 7.38
N VAL A 65 9.77 0.04 6.20
CA VAL A 65 8.95 -1.14 5.94
C VAL A 65 9.86 -2.22 5.35
N GLU A 66 9.90 -3.37 5.99
CA GLU A 66 10.65 -4.53 5.51
C GLU A 66 9.72 -5.42 4.71
N VAL A 67 10.12 -5.74 3.48
CA VAL A 67 9.33 -6.58 2.58
C VAL A 67 9.95 -7.96 2.50
N TYR A 68 9.16 -8.97 2.81
CA TYR A 68 9.56 -10.38 2.74
C TYR A 68 8.72 -11.10 1.69
N ILE A 69 9.35 -11.95 0.90
CA ILE A 69 8.67 -12.84 -0.03
C ILE A 69 9.02 -14.27 0.37
N ASN A 70 7.99 -15.07 0.66
CA ASN A 70 8.14 -16.46 1.10
C ASN A 70 9.12 -16.62 2.28
N GLY A 71 9.06 -15.66 3.22
CA GLY A 71 9.90 -15.65 4.41
C GLY A 71 11.30 -15.07 4.23
N ASN A 72 11.68 -14.69 3.02
CA ASN A 72 12.99 -14.13 2.72
C ASN A 72 12.91 -12.62 2.55
N LEU A 73 13.81 -11.89 3.19
CA LEU A 73 13.88 -10.44 3.07
C LEU A 73 14.21 -10.05 1.62
N LEU A 74 13.28 -9.32 0.98
CA LEU A 74 13.50 -8.76 -0.35
C LEU A 74 14.27 -7.46 -0.25
N HIS A 75 13.76 -6.52 0.56
CA HIS A 75 14.37 -5.22 0.74
C HIS A 75 13.66 -4.47 1.87
N ALA A 76 14.33 -3.45 2.42
CA ALA A 76 13.72 -2.51 3.36
C ALA A 76 13.61 -1.14 2.70
N PHE A 77 12.44 -0.53 2.81
CA PHE A 77 12.14 0.76 2.17
C PHE A 77 11.83 1.80 3.23
N PRO A 78 12.23 3.07 3.03
CA PRO A 78 11.78 4.15 3.90
C PRO A 78 10.26 4.24 3.90
N GLN A 79 9.64 4.41 5.05
CA GLN A 79 8.18 4.53 5.14
C GLN A 79 7.67 5.75 4.36
N GLU A 80 8.45 6.82 4.34
CA GLU A 80 8.15 8.03 3.57
C GLU A 80 7.96 7.76 2.08
N GLN A 81 8.67 6.79 1.51
CA GLN A 81 8.52 6.43 0.12
C GLN A 81 7.10 5.92 -0.20
N PHE A 82 6.50 5.17 0.72
CA PHE A 82 5.13 4.71 0.55
C PHE A 82 4.14 5.89 0.58
N SER A 83 4.40 6.88 1.41
CA SER A 83 3.57 8.09 1.45
C SER A 83 3.61 8.82 0.10
N PHE A 84 4.79 9.01 -0.45
CA PHE A 84 4.98 9.65 -1.74
C PHE A 84 4.28 8.88 -2.87
N GLU A 85 4.48 7.57 -2.91
CA GLU A 85 3.88 6.72 -3.94
C GLU A 85 2.35 6.62 -3.80
N ALA A 86 1.84 6.62 -2.57
CA ALA A 86 0.39 6.64 -2.34
C ALA A 86 -0.23 7.95 -2.85
N ASP A 87 0.39 9.08 -2.56
CA ASP A 87 -0.11 10.39 -3.02
C ASP A 87 -0.10 10.48 -4.55
N PHE A 88 0.95 9.99 -5.18
CA PHE A 88 1.04 9.96 -6.63
C PHE A 88 -0.06 9.10 -7.24
N LEU A 89 -0.26 7.89 -6.70
CA LEU A 89 -1.28 6.97 -7.19
C LEU A 89 -2.68 7.56 -7.01
N TYR A 90 -2.96 8.20 -5.87
CA TYR A 90 -4.24 8.83 -5.63
C TYR A 90 -4.58 9.86 -6.72
N LYS A 91 -3.63 10.72 -7.06
CA LYS A 91 -3.83 11.73 -8.11
C LYS A 91 -4.16 11.08 -9.45
N LYS A 92 -3.46 10.01 -9.79
CA LYS A 92 -3.68 9.28 -11.05
C LYS A 92 -5.03 8.58 -11.08
N ILE A 93 -5.49 8.05 -9.96
CA ILE A 93 -6.81 7.42 -9.86
C ILE A 93 -7.91 8.47 -10.11
N VAL A 94 -7.78 9.65 -9.49
CA VAL A 94 -8.76 10.73 -9.67
C VAL A 94 -8.82 11.21 -11.13
N GLU A 95 -7.68 11.27 -11.80
CA GLU A 95 -7.58 11.65 -13.21
C GLU A 95 -8.09 10.56 -14.16
N GLY A 96 -8.12 9.32 -13.72
CA GLY A 96 -8.49 8.17 -14.57
C GLY A 96 -9.96 8.15 -14.94
N GLY A 97 -10.24 7.56 -16.12
CA GLY A 97 -11.61 7.38 -16.62
C GLY A 97 -12.27 6.12 -16.12
N ASN A 98 -13.40 5.75 -16.73
CA ASN A 98 -14.17 4.57 -16.36
C ASN A 98 -13.63 3.27 -16.98
N ARG A 99 -12.65 3.37 -17.86
CA ARG A 99 -12.01 2.22 -18.51
C ARG A 99 -10.75 1.83 -17.74
N ALA A 100 -10.26 0.63 -18.01
CA ALA A 100 -8.95 0.22 -17.51
C ALA A 100 -7.85 1.15 -18.06
N PHE A 101 -6.88 1.47 -17.22
CA PHE A 101 -5.78 2.36 -17.59
C PHE A 101 -4.49 1.92 -16.89
N ALA A 102 -3.37 2.36 -17.42
CA ALA A 102 -2.06 2.04 -16.88
C ALA A 102 -1.50 3.24 -16.12
N ILE A 103 -0.78 2.95 -15.04
CA ILE A 103 -0.01 3.94 -14.28
C ILE A 103 1.38 3.35 -14.14
N GLN A 104 2.28 3.69 -15.07
CA GLN A 104 3.59 3.06 -15.19
C GLN A 104 4.42 3.16 -13.91
N ARG A 105 4.48 4.34 -13.30
CA ARG A 105 5.24 4.54 -12.07
C ARG A 105 4.74 3.67 -10.93
N SER A 106 3.42 3.59 -10.75
CA SER A 106 2.83 2.78 -9.68
C SER A 106 2.99 1.29 -9.95
N ASP A 107 2.89 0.86 -11.21
CA ASP A 107 3.16 -0.50 -11.61
C ASP A 107 4.60 -0.90 -11.26
N ASP A 108 5.56 -0.04 -11.61
CA ASP A 108 6.97 -0.28 -11.34
C ASP A 108 7.23 -0.38 -9.83
N PHE A 109 6.66 0.53 -9.05
CA PHE A 109 6.84 0.50 -7.60
C PHE A 109 6.23 -0.75 -6.95
N LEU A 110 5.02 -1.13 -7.37
CA LEU A 110 4.37 -2.34 -6.87
C LEU A 110 5.23 -3.59 -7.15
N ARG A 111 5.83 -3.67 -8.32
CA ARG A 111 6.75 -4.77 -8.64
C ARG A 111 7.98 -4.79 -7.74
N VAL A 112 8.55 -3.62 -7.47
CA VAL A 112 9.73 -3.49 -6.60
C VAL A 112 9.41 -3.96 -5.19
N ILE A 113 8.20 -3.73 -4.69
CA ILE A 113 7.78 -4.20 -3.37
C ILE A 113 7.16 -5.61 -3.40
N GLY A 114 7.31 -6.33 -4.49
CA GLY A 114 6.94 -7.74 -4.58
C GLY A 114 5.51 -8.06 -4.98
N CYS A 115 4.78 -7.09 -5.49
CA CYS A 115 3.41 -7.30 -5.96
C CYS A 115 3.35 -7.83 -7.40
#